data_b091c2ac9771acd0ee2da4954001fea9
#
_entry.id   b091c2ac9771acd0ee2da4954001fea9
#
_cell.length_a   1.000
_cell.length_b   1.000
_cell.length_c   1.000
_cell.angle_alpha   90.00
_cell.angle_beta   90.00
_cell.angle_gamma   90.00
#
_symmetry.space_group_name_H-M   'P 1'
#
loop_
_entity.id
_entity.type
_entity.pdbx_description
1 polymer ?
#
loop_
_entity_poly.entity_id
_entity_poly.type
_entity_poly.pdbx_seq_one_letter_code
_entity_poly.pdbx_strand_id
1 'polypeptide(L)'
;MRISFIEPHLELYGGIRRVLEFANRWVDRGETVHIYHPTGEPCTWMECRALTRPLGEIGGQDHDVVIFNNPPDYARARRVRAHAKVFYILELYDHDRLLGFDPKIFWPRKGRMLALKRTLQMPFVMVANATWIQSWLHEHMKLDVELQLGGVNRELFHPVPRVRGADGGFRVLCSGDPREHKGTVTILDAIDRVRRDHRVELDTYHGKGISQDRMAMTYAAADLFVDAQWHAGWNNPVIEAMACGTPVVCTDIGGVRDFAFQERTALLVPPRDPEALARAMARMIDDTALRERLAAAALAGVARFDWDRAADEFLDRLYRHAGLPRAERARS
;
A
#
# COMPACT_ATOMS: atom_id res chain seq x y z
N MET A 1 -16.47 20.46 2.49
CA MET A 1 -16.48 19.92 1.08
C MET A 1 -17.13 18.55 1.05
N ARG A 2 -17.83 18.20 -0.02
CA ARG A 2 -18.38 16.86 -0.25
C ARG A 2 -17.43 16.05 -1.13
N ILE A 3 -16.79 15.05 -0.54
CA ILE A 3 -15.83 14.16 -1.20
C ILE A 3 -16.46 12.78 -1.40
N SER A 4 -16.35 12.23 -2.58
CA SER A 4 -16.95 10.94 -2.91
C SER A 4 -15.91 10.00 -3.52
N PHE A 5 -15.78 8.83 -2.95
CA PHE A 5 -14.99 7.75 -3.53
C PHE A 5 -15.88 6.82 -4.37
N ILE A 6 -15.32 6.30 -5.45
CA ILE A 6 -15.90 5.20 -6.23
C ILE A 6 -14.98 3.99 -6.05
N GLU A 7 -15.50 2.93 -5.43
CA GLU A 7 -14.75 1.72 -5.12
C GLU A 7 -15.45 0.47 -5.68
N PRO A 8 -14.71 -0.54 -6.12
CA PRO A 8 -15.30 -1.78 -6.62
C PRO A 8 -15.92 -2.64 -5.50
N HIS A 9 -15.42 -2.53 -4.29
CA HIS A 9 -15.82 -3.26 -3.08
C HIS A 9 -15.21 -2.60 -1.85
N LEU A 10 -15.61 -3.06 -0.64
CA LEU A 10 -14.98 -2.68 0.63
C LEU A 10 -14.33 -3.89 1.35
N GLU A 11 -13.86 -4.88 0.60
CA GLU A 11 -13.15 -6.03 1.15
C GLU A 11 -11.74 -5.66 1.65
N LEU A 12 -11.10 -6.58 2.37
CA LEU A 12 -9.76 -6.39 2.97
C LEU A 12 -8.66 -6.36 1.91
N TYR A 13 -8.41 -5.16 1.38
CA TYR A 13 -7.32 -4.87 0.44
C TYR A 13 -6.54 -3.63 0.87
N GLY A 14 -5.25 -3.58 0.55
CA GLY A 14 -4.39 -2.43 0.90
C GLY A 14 -4.86 -1.10 0.31
N GLY A 15 -5.41 -1.12 -0.91
CA GLY A 15 -6.02 0.06 -1.53
C GLY A 15 -7.25 0.56 -0.77
N ILE A 16 -8.13 -0.35 -0.38
CA ILE A 16 -9.34 -0.01 0.40
C ILE A 16 -8.96 0.54 1.77
N ARG A 17 -7.97 -0.06 2.46
CA ARG A 17 -7.45 0.50 3.71
C ARG A 17 -7.05 1.96 3.54
N ARG A 18 -6.32 2.29 2.48
CA ARG A 18 -5.90 3.67 2.19
C ARG A 18 -7.08 4.62 2.00
N VAL A 19 -8.11 4.18 1.29
CA VAL A 19 -9.35 4.95 1.14
C VAL A 19 -10.00 5.22 2.49
N LEU A 20 -10.14 4.19 3.33
CA LEU A 20 -10.72 4.31 4.67
C LEU A 20 -9.90 5.22 5.60
N GLU A 21 -8.56 5.13 5.55
CA GLU A 21 -7.66 6.00 6.33
C GLU A 21 -7.86 7.48 5.97
N PHE A 22 -7.95 7.81 4.67
CA PHE A 22 -8.28 9.18 4.25
C PHE A 22 -9.70 9.57 4.62
N ALA A 23 -10.67 8.71 4.31
CA ALA A 23 -12.08 9.01 4.50
C ALA A 23 -12.40 9.31 5.98
N ASN A 24 -11.90 8.47 6.91
CA ASN A 24 -12.12 8.66 8.34
C ASN A 24 -11.53 9.99 8.82
N ARG A 25 -10.28 10.29 8.44
CA ARG A 25 -9.63 11.53 8.83
C ARG A 25 -10.27 12.77 8.26
N TRP A 26 -10.82 12.67 7.05
CA TRP A 26 -11.55 13.80 6.46
C TRP A 26 -12.91 14.02 7.13
N VAL A 27 -13.60 12.95 7.54
CA VAL A 27 -14.82 13.07 8.39
C VAL A 27 -14.48 13.75 9.71
N ASP A 28 -13.38 13.36 10.37
CA ASP A 28 -12.93 14.01 11.62
C ASP A 28 -12.55 15.49 11.42
N ARG A 29 -12.22 15.86 10.19
CA ARG A 29 -11.96 17.25 9.79
C ARG A 29 -13.20 18.03 9.39
N GLY A 30 -14.38 17.41 9.52
CA GLY A 30 -15.67 18.02 9.23
C GLY A 30 -16.07 17.96 7.75
N GLU A 31 -15.39 17.16 6.95
CA GLU A 31 -15.77 16.95 5.56
C GLU A 31 -16.94 15.96 5.45
N THR A 32 -17.79 16.13 4.45
CA THR A 32 -18.82 15.13 4.11
C THR A 32 -18.21 14.12 3.17
N VAL A 33 -17.96 12.89 3.64
CA VAL A 33 -17.33 11.86 2.83
C VAL A 33 -18.30 10.72 2.54
N HIS A 34 -18.44 10.38 1.26
CA HIS A 34 -19.24 9.24 0.81
C HIS A 34 -18.32 8.22 0.11
N ILE A 35 -18.62 6.92 0.30
CA ILE A 35 -17.97 5.84 -0.45
C ILE A 35 -19.07 5.09 -1.21
N TYR A 36 -19.00 5.16 -2.54
CA TYR A 36 -19.93 4.51 -3.45
C TYR A 36 -19.34 3.20 -3.95
N HIS A 37 -20.01 2.09 -3.72
CA HIS A 37 -19.64 0.78 -4.22
C HIS A 37 -20.91 -0.06 -4.55
N PRO A 38 -20.82 -1.21 -5.24
CA PRO A 38 -21.98 -1.88 -5.82
C PRO A 38 -23.15 -2.12 -4.87
N THR A 39 -22.91 -2.54 -3.64
CA THR A 39 -23.99 -2.85 -2.67
C THR A 39 -24.32 -1.71 -1.72
N GLY A 40 -23.39 -0.81 -1.43
CA GLY A 40 -23.54 0.27 -0.45
C GLY A 40 -23.49 -0.18 1.01
N GLU A 41 -23.16 -1.46 1.26
CA GLU A 41 -23.03 -2.01 2.61
C GLU A 41 -21.82 -1.40 3.37
N PRO A 42 -21.88 -1.27 4.70
CA PRO A 42 -20.76 -0.74 5.48
C PRO A 42 -19.57 -1.71 5.48
N CYS A 43 -18.37 -1.13 5.67
CA CYS A 43 -17.15 -1.91 5.87
C CYS A 43 -17.23 -2.70 7.20
N THR A 44 -16.85 -3.98 7.18
CA THR A 44 -16.97 -4.87 8.36
C THR A 44 -15.65 -5.20 9.05
N TRP A 45 -14.51 -4.84 8.43
CA TRP A 45 -13.17 -5.22 8.93
C TRP A 45 -12.33 -4.05 9.44
N MET A 46 -12.77 -2.83 9.16
CA MET A 46 -12.16 -1.60 9.63
C MET A 46 -13.27 -0.57 9.93
N GLU A 47 -13.06 0.30 10.91
CA GLU A 47 -13.96 1.42 11.16
C GLU A 47 -14.09 2.28 9.89
N CYS A 48 -15.33 2.61 9.53
CA CYS A 48 -15.66 3.49 8.42
C CYS A 48 -16.62 4.58 8.90
N ARG A 49 -16.11 5.81 9.04
CA ARG A 49 -16.91 6.99 9.45
C ARG A 49 -17.57 7.66 8.27
N ALA A 50 -17.11 7.36 7.05
CA ALA A 50 -17.75 7.82 5.82
C ALA A 50 -19.09 7.10 5.59
N LEU A 51 -20.02 7.77 4.94
CA LEU A 51 -21.30 7.18 4.55
C LEU A 51 -21.11 6.29 3.32
N THR A 52 -21.39 4.99 3.46
CA THR A 52 -21.42 4.06 2.34
C THR A 52 -22.75 4.14 1.61
N ARG A 53 -22.75 4.06 0.27
CA ARG A 53 -23.93 4.14 -0.57
C ARG A 53 -23.85 3.22 -1.78
N PRO A 54 -25.00 2.74 -2.27
CA PRO A 54 -25.05 2.02 -3.54
C PRO A 54 -24.52 2.87 -4.69
N LEU A 55 -23.69 2.26 -5.52
CA LEU A 55 -23.04 2.94 -6.64
C LEU A 55 -24.03 3.54 -7.66
N GLY A 56 -25.24 3.00 -7.74
CA GLY A 56 -26.31 3.55 -8.60
C GLY A 56 -26.78 4.95 -8.19
N GLU A 57 -26.58 5.36 -6.95
CA GLU A 57 -27.05 6.64 -6.42
C GLU A 57 -26.12 7.83 -6.74
N ILE A 58 -24.88 7.56 -7.17
CA ILE A 58 -23.87 8.62 -7.35
C ILE A 58 -24.27 9.70 -8.37
N GLY A 59 -25.03 9.35 -9.41
CA GLY A 59 -25.42 10.27 -10.46
C GLY A 59 -26.51 11.29 -10.07
N GLY A 60 -27.21 11.06 -8.97
CA GLY A 60 -28.31 11.90 -8.49
C GLY A 60 -27.90 12.97 -7.49
N GLN A 61 -26.60 13.11 -7.21
CA GLN A 61 -26.09 14.02 -6.18
C GLN A 61 -25.00 14.94 -6.74
N ASP A 62 -24.84 16.11 -6.12
CA ASP A 62 -23.73 17.01 -6.39
C ASP A 62 -22.52 16.63 -5.53
N HIS A 63 -21.35 16.69 -6.13
CA HIS A 63 -20.07 16.40 -5.47
C HIS A 63 -19.09 17.55 -5.70
N ASP A 64 -18.33 17.91 -4.67
CA ASP A 64 -17.22 18.84 -4.90
C ASP A 64 -16.05 18.10 -5.54
N VAL A 65 -15.73 16.91 -5.00
CA VAL A 65 -14.66 16.06 -5.53
C VAL A 65 -15.13 14.61 -5.65
N VAL A 66 -14.80 13.99 -6.78
CA VAL A 66 -14.93 12.54 -6.97
C VAL A 66 -13.56 11.92 -7.14
N ILE A 67 -13.24 10.93 -6.31
CA ILE A 67 -11.98 10.18 -6.34
C ILE A 67 -12.28 8.73 -6.73
N PHE A 68 -11.50 8.20 -7.65
CA PHE A 68 -11.57 6.79 -8.03
C PHE A 68 -10.16 6.25 -8.27
N ASN A 69 -9.96 4.95 -8.09
CA ASN A 69 -8.65 4.30 -8.19
C ASN A 69 -8.62 3.14 -9.19
N ASN A 70 -9.78 2.81 -9.77
CA ASN A 70 -9.90 1.65 -10.64
C ASN A 70 -10.23 2.08 -12.07
N PRO A 71 -9.45 1.68 -13.08
CA PRO A 71 -9.67 2.06 -14.48
C PRO A 71 -11.09 1.79 -15.03
N PRO A 72 -11.78 0.68 -14.72
CA PRO A 72 -13.16 0.47 -15.13
C PRO A 72 -14.14 1.57 -14.71
N ASP A 73 -13.84 2.33 -13.67
CA ASP A 73 -14.71 3.40 -13.18
C ASP A 73 -14.58 4.73 -13.93
N TYR A 74 -13.65 4.86 -14.89
CA TYR A 74 -13.46 6.05 -15.71
C TYR A 74 -14.75 6.55 -16.35
N ALA A 75 -15.48 5.65 -17.02
CA ALA A 75 -16.68 6.01 -17.76
C ALA A 75 -17.78 6.56 -16.83
N ARG A 76 -17.84 6.04 -15.61
CA ARG A 76 -18.77 6.49 -14.57
C ARG A 76 -18.31 7.81 -13.98
N ALA A 77 -17.08 7.93 -13.52
CA ALA A 77 -16.52 9.16 -12.98
C ALA A 77 -16.64 10.34 -13.95
N ARG A 78 -16.49 10.09 -15.27
CA ARG A 78 -16.67 11.11 -16.30
C ARG A 78 -18.08 11.70 -16.32
N ARG A 79 -19.11 10.88 -16.05
CA ARG A 79 -20.53 11.27 -16.12
C ARG A 79 -21.05 11.95 -14.85
N VAL A 80 -20.38 11.75 -13.71
CA VAL A 80 -20.75 12.35 -12.44
C VAL A 80 -20.47 13.86 -12.47
N ARG A 81 -21.35 14.67 -11.90
CA ARG A 81 -21.11 16.11 -11.73
C ARG A 81 -20.19 16.32 -10.51
N ALA A 82 -19.07 16.97 -10.72
CA ALA A 82 -18.14 17.34 -9.66
C ALA A 82 -17.28 18.52 -10.11
N HIS A 83 -16.84 19.36 -9.17
CA HIS A 83 -15.89 20.44 -9.46
C HIS A 83 -14.52 19.86 -9.83
N ALA A 84 -14.05 18.83 -9.13
CA ALA A 84 -12.84 18.11 -9.48
C ALA A 84 -13.07 16.60 -9.53
N LYS A 85 -12.35 15.93 -10.42
CA LYS A 85 -12.33 14.48 -10.54
C LYS A 85 -10.89 14.00 -10.48
N VAL A 86 -10.61 13.12 -9.54
CA VAL A 86 -9.26 12.65 -9.22
C VAL A 86 -9.14 11.17 -9.52
N PHE A 87 -8.20 10.80 -10.36
CA PHE A 87 -7.75 9.43 -10.51
C PHE A 87 -6.56 9.20 -9.58
N TYR A 88 -6.81 8.49 -8.47
CA TYR A 88 -5.78 8.13 -7.52
C TYR A 88 -5.16 6.79 -7.89
N ILE A 89 -3.98 6.82 -8.47
CA ILE A 89 -3.29 5.64 -9.03
C ILE A 89 -2.60 4.89 -7.88
N LEU A 90 -3.23 3.80 -7.44
CA LEU A 90 -2.74 2.98 -6.33
C LEU A 90 -1.73 1.91 -6.78
N GLU A 91 -1.82 1.48 -8.02
CA GLU A 91 -0.92 0.50 -8.62
C GLU A 91 -0.96 0.62 -10.14
N LEU A 92 0.14 0.26 -10.78
CA LEU A 92 0.19 0.06 -12.23
C LEU A 92 0.05 -1.43 -12.50
N TYR A 93 -1.18 -1.94 -12.42
CA TYR A 93 -1.48 -3.29 -12.85
C TYR A 93 -1.01 -3.46 -14.29
N ASP A 94 -0.29 -4.54 -14.57
CA ASP A 94 0.24 -4.83 -15.89
C ASP A 94 1.46 -4.01 -16.34
N HIS A 95 2.15 -3.23 -15.47
CA HIS A 95 3.34 -2.54 -15.92
C HIS A 95 4.39 -3.52 -16.49
N ASP A 96 4.59 -4.69 -15.86
CA ASP A 96 5.46 -5.76 -16.37
C ASP A 96 4.92 -6.36 -17.67
N ARG A 97 3.60 -6.49 -17.79
CA ARG A 97 2.92 -6.93 -19.00
C ARG A 97 3.00 -5.88 -20.12
N LEU A 98 2.90 -4.59 -19.75
CA LEU A 98 3.06 -3.47 -20.68
C LEU A 98 4.49 -3.37 -21.20
N LEU A 99 5.49 -3.73 -20.40
CA LEU A 99 6.89 -3.77 -20.78
C LEU A 99 7.28 -5.04 -21.58
N GLY A 100 6.40 -6.03 -21.70
CA GLY A 100 6.57 -7.16 -22.60
C GLY A 100 7.09 -8.46 -21.96
N PHE A 101 6.97 -8.61 -20.65
CA PHE A 101 7.45 -9.80 -19.94
C PHE A 101 6.43 -10.95 -19.81
N ASP A 102 5.16 -10.76 -20.22
CA ASP A 102 4.17 -11.85 -20.19
C ASP A 102 3.91 -12.42 -21.59
N PRO A 103 4.32 -13.67 -21.87
CA PRO A 103 4.10 -14.33 -23.17
C PRO A 103 2.63 -14.65 -23.45
N LYS A 104 1.73 -14.57 -22.47
CA LYS A 104 0.30 -14.92 -22.62
C LYS A 104 -0.57 -13.79 -23.17
N ILE A 105 -0.03 -12.59 -23.37
CA ILE A 105 -0.81 -11.45 -23.84
C ILE A 105 -0.59 -11.21 -25.32
N PHE A 106 -1.62 -11.49 -26.10
CA PHE A 106 -1.65 -11.44 -27.57
C PHE A 106 -1.60 -10.02 -28.17
N TRP A 107 -1.71 -8.96 -27.38
CA TRP A 107 -1.73 -7.59 -27.93
C TRP A 107 -0.35 -6.97 -27.99
N PRO A 108 0.01 -6.34 -29.14
CA PRO A 108 1.32 -5.73 -29.28
C PRO A 108 1.52 -4.60 -28.28
N ARG A 109 2.72 -4.53 -27.70
CA ARG A 109 3.15 -3.54 -26.68
C ARG A 109 2.70 -2.10 -27.00
N LYS A 110 2.82 -1.68 -28.28
CA LYS A 110 2.42 -0.36 -28.76
C LYS A 110 0.92 -0.10 -28.59
N GLY A 111 0.06 -1.08 -28.82
CA GLY A 111 -1.40 -0.93 -28.66
C GLY A 111 -1.83 -0.77 -27.21
N ARG A 112 -1.22 -1.54 -26.31
CA ARG A 112 -1.49 -1.43 -24.87
C ARG A 112 -1.03 -0.10 -24.28
N MET A 113 0.16 0.36 -24.64
CA MET A 113 0.67 1.67 -24.26
C MET A 113 -0.21 2.81 -24.79
N LEU A 114 -0.73 2.68 -26.02
CA LEU A 114 -1.64 3.67 -26.59
C LEU A 114 -2.99 3.68 -25.86
N ALA A 115 -3.53 2.51 -25.51
CA ALA A 115 -4.77 2.41 -24.74
C ALA A 115 -4.61 3.02 -23.35
N LEU A 116 -3.54 2.69 -22.64
CA LEU A 116 -3.22 3.29 -21.34
C LEU A 116 -3.04 4.81 -21.47
N LYS A 117 -2.28 5.28 -22.47
CA LYS A 117 -2.10 6.71 -22.71
C LYS A 117 -3.41 7.43 -22.97
N ARG A 118 -4.31 6.88 -23.79
CA ARG A 118 -5.65 7.45 -24.02
C ARG A 118 -6.48 7.51 -22.73
N THR A 119 -6.39 6.48 -21.92
CA THR A 119 -7.07 6.43 -20.63
C THR A 119 -6.55 7.50 -19.68
N LEU A 120 -5.23 7.68 -19.61
CA LEU A 120 -4.56 8.67 -18.78
C LEU A 120 -4.61 10.10 -19.34
N GLN A 121 -5.01 10.30 -20.60
CA GLN A 121 -5.23 11.64 -21.19
C GLN A 121 -6.64 12.20 -20.96
N MET A 122 -7.46 11.55 -20.15
CA MET A 122 -8.76 12.11 -19.78
C MET A 122 -8.59 13.33 -18.84
N PRO A 123 -9.57 14.24 -18.79
CA PRO A 123 -9.51 15.46 -17.99
C PRO A 123 -9.71 15.16 -16.50
N PHE A 124 -8.87 14.32 -15.94
CA PHE A 124 -8.82 14.01 -14.52
C PHE A 124 -7.52 14.52 -13.93
N VAL A 125 -7.59 14.99 -12.69
CA VAL A 125 -6.38 15.19 -11.88
C VAL A 125 -5.81 13.80 -11.55
N MET A 126 -4.56 13.56 -11.94
CA MET A 126 -3.91 12.29 -11.68
C MET A 126 -2.97 12.42 -10.50
N VAL A 127 -3.10 11.48 -9.56
CA VAL A 127 -2.31 11.45 -8.33
C VAL A 127 -1.74 10.04 -8.15
N ALA A 128 -0.43 9.93 -8.04
CA ALA A 128 0.26 8.66 -7.76
C ALA A 128 0.39 8.45 -6.24
N ASN A 129 0.30 7.20 -5.79
CA ASN A 129 0.43 6.86 -4.38
C ASN A 129 1.87 6.56 -3.94
N ALA A 130 2.82 6.52 -4.87
CA ALA A 130 4.22 6.20 -4.63
C ALA A 130 5.12 6.88 -5.67
N THR A 131 6.36 7.19 -5.29
CA THR A 131 7.32 7.88 -6.19
C THR A 131 7.64 7.05 -7.42
N TRP A 132 7.71 5.72 -7.31
CA TRP A 132 8.01 4.88 -8.46
C TRP A 132 6.92 4.93 -9.53
N ILE A 133 5.64 5.05 -9.14
CA ILE A 133 4.51 5.20 -10.08
C ILE A 133 4.61 6.56 -10.79
N GLN A 134 4.87 7.63 -10.03
CA GLN A 134 5.07 8.96 -10.59
C GLN A 134 6.22 8.97 -11.61
N SER A 135 7.38 8.45 -11.23
CA SER A 135 8.56 8.35 -12.11
C SER A 135 8.28 7.51 -13.35
N TRP A 136 7.64 6.35 -13.19
CA TRP A 136 7.30 5.48 -14.29
C TRP A 136 6.37 6.15 -15.31
N LEU A 137 5.34 6.86 -14.82
CA LEU A 137 4.41 7.60 -15.69
C LEU A 137 5.11 8.74 -16.42
N HIS A 138 5.99 9.47 -15.74
CA HIS A 138 6.80 10.51 -16.37
C HIS A 138 7.74 9.93 -17.45
N GLU A 139 8.51 8.91 -17.13
CA GLU A 139 9.52 8.34 -18.03
C GLU A 139 8.89 7.67 -19.26
N HIS A 140 7.85 6.85 -19.07
CA HIS A 140 7.29 6.01 -20.13
C HIS A 140 6.10 6.62 -20.85
N MET A 141 5.34 7.49 -20.17
CA MET A 141 4.10 8.08 -20.68
C MET A 141 4.21 9.57 -20.94
N LYS A 142 5.26 10.22 -20.44
CA LYS A 142 5.43 11.69 -20.47
C LYS A 142 4.26 12.41 -19.78
N LEU A 143 3.80 11.84 -18.67
CA LEU A 143 2.73 12.38 -17.86
C LEU A 143 3.31 12.86 -16.53
N ASP A 144 3.09 14.12 -16.22
CA ASP A 144 3.37 14.68 -14.90
C ASP A 144 2.14 14.49 -14.02
N VAL A 145 2.29 13.70 -12.99
CA VAL A 145 1.21 13.41 -12.02
C VAL A 145 1.62 13.89 -10.64
N GLU A 146 0.64 14.30 -9.85
CA GLU A 146 0.90 14.70 -8.47
C GLU A 146 1.25 13.46 -7.63
N LEU A 147 1.99 13.67 -6.54
CA LEU A 147 2.36 12.61 -5.61
C LEU A 147 1.59 12.76 -4.30
N GLN A 148 0.88 11.72 -3.89
CA GLN A 148 0.28 11.62 -2.56
C GLN A 148 0.65 10.29 -1.92
N LEU A 149 1.68 10.30 -1.12
CA LEU A 149 2.10 9.15 -0.34
C LEU A 149 1.04 8.79 0.71
N GLY A 150 1.01 7.52 1.09
CA GLY A 150 0.24 7.07 2.23
C GLY A 150 1.01 7.20 3.54
N GLY A 151 0.42 6.66 4.59
CA GLY A 151 1.00 6.58 5.91
C GLY A 151 1.02 5.17 6.46
N VAL A 152 1.49 5.04 7.67
CA VAL A 152 1.29 3.89 8.54
C VAL A 152 0.54 4.38 9.79
N ASN A 153 -0.46 3.62 10.22
CA ASN A 153 -1.20 3.97 11.42
C ASN A 153 -0.36 3.62 12.66
N ARG A 154 0.29 4.64 13.24
CA ARG A 154 1.22 4.46 14.36
C ARG A 154 0.54 4.26 15.72
N GLU A 155 -0.76 4.45 15.81
CA GLU A 155 -1.54 4.06 16.97
C GLU A 155 -1.72 2.53 17.01
N LEU A 156 -1.85 1.91 15.83
CA LEU A 156 -1.95 0.46 15.68
C LEU A 156 -0.58 -0.21 15.54
N PHE A 157 0.31 0.35 14.72
CA PHE A 157 1.61 -0.22 14.40
C PHE A 157 2.73 0.58 15.09
N HIS A 158 3.14 0.11 16.24
CA HIS A 158 4.21 0.69 17.06
C HIS A 158 4.98 -0.42 17.76
N PRO A 159 6.18 -0.16 18.27
CA PRO A 159 6.90 -1.14 19.06
C PRO A 159 6.11 -1.53 20.32
N VAL A 160 5.92 -2.84 20.51
CA VAL A 160 5.29 -3.42 21.70
C VAL A 160 6.26 -4.41 22.35
N PRO A 161 6.11 -4.69 23.66
CA PRO A 161 6.94 -5.67 24.33
C PRO A 161 6.90 -7.02 23.62
N ARG A 162 8.08 -7.56 23.35
CA ARG A 162 8.23 -8.81 22.63
C ARG A 162 7.99 -9.99 23.56
N VAL A 163 7.05 -10.85 23.20
CA VAL A 163 6.84 -12.14 23.88
C VAL A 163 7.63 -13.20 23.11
N ARG A 164 8.78 -13.65 23.67
CA ARG A 164 9.54 -14.76 23.11
C ARG A 164 8.90 -16.09 23.51
N GLY A 165 8.78 -17.03 22.55
CA GLY A 165 8.45 -18.42 22.86
C GLY A 165 9.56 -19.11 23.64
N ALA A 166 9.20 -20.17 24.38
CA ALA A 166 10.16 -20.92 25.23
C ALA A 166 11.22 -21.72 24.44
N ASP A 167 11.04 -21.91 23.16
CA ASP A 167 11.75 -22.89 22.31
C ASP A 167 13.03 -22.35 21.65
N GLY A 168 13.31 -21.05 21.73
CA GLY A 168 14.59 -20.45 21.34
C GLY A 168 14.92 -20.47 19.83
N GLY A 169 13.99 -20.82 18.94
CA GLY A 169 14.17 -20.75 17.49
C GLY A 169 14.10 -19.32 16.96
N PHE A 170 14.79 -19.06 15.84
CA PHE A 170 14.69 -17.77 15.15
C PHE A 170 13.35 -17.70 14.39
N ARG A 171 12.51 -16.74 14.71
CA ARG A 171 11.15 -16.62 14.16
C ARG A 171 11.12 -15.70 12.96
N VAL A 172 10.73 -16.25 11.82
CA VAL A 172 10.46 -15.50 10.59
C VAL A 172 8.96 -15.41 10.41
N LEU A 173 8.46 -14.19 10.16
CA LEU A 173 7.07 -13.92 9.85
C LEU A 173 6.94 -13.50 8.39
N CYS A 174 5.93 -14.03 7.69
CA CYS A 174 5.52 -13.53 6.39
C CYS A 174 3.99 -13.48 6.28
N SER A 175 3.48 -12.89 5.21
CA SER A 175 2.03 -12.89 4.96
C SER A 175 1.47 -14.32 4.84
N GLY A 176 2.12 -15.17 4.03
CA GLY A 176 1.59 -16.50 3.70
C GLY A 176 0.40 -16.45 2.72
N ASP A 177 0.18 -15.32 2.05
CA ASP A 177 -0.87 -15.16 1.03
C ASP A 177 -0.56 -16.07 -0.18
N PRO A 178 -1.51 -16.96 -0.59
CA PRO A 178 -1.26 -17.96 -1.65
C PRO A 178 -1.23 -17.37 -3.05
N ARG A 179 -1.62 -16.11 -3.26
CA ARG A 179 -1.58 -15.49 -4.59
C ARG A 179 -0.15 -15.42 -5.09
N GLU A 180 0.08 -15.85 -6.32
CA GLU A 180 1.41 -16.05 -6.91
C GLU A 180 2.33 -14.82 -6.76
N HIS A 181 1.82 -13.63 -7.10
CA HIS A 181 2.58 -12.38 -7.03
C HIS A 181 2.99 -11.97 -5.59
N LYS A 182 2.42 -12.60 -4.57
CA LYS A 182 2.81 -12.39 -3.17
C LYS A 182 4.08 -13.13 -2.78
N GLY A 183 4.57 -14.03 -3.63
CA GLY A 183 5.86 -14.68 -3.51
C GLY A 183 5.99 -15.65 -2.34
N THR A 184 4.88 -16.13 -1.78
CA THR A 184 4.91 -17.11 -0.66
C THR A 184 5.73 -18.34 -1.01
N VAL A 185 5.64 -18.86 -2.24
CA VAL A 185 6.44 -20.00 -2.70
C VAL A 185 7.94 -19.68 -2.67
N THR A 186 8.33 -18.46 -3.07
CA THR A 186 9.73 -18.01 -2.98
C THR A 186 10.22 -17.97 -1.54
N ILE A 187 9.37 -17.56 -0.59
CA ILE A 187 9.72 -17.56 0.84
C ILE A 187 9.90 -18.98 1.36
N LEU A 188 9.00 -19.91 1.02
CA LEU A 188 9.08 -21.30 1.44
C LEU A 188 10.38 -21.95 0.94
N ASP A 189 10.72 -21.77 -0.34
CA ASP A 189 11.98 -22.29 -0.89
C ASP A 189 13.22 -21.67 -0.19
N ALA A 190 13.18 -20.37 0.12
CA ALA A 190 14.25 -19.70 0.85
C ALA A 190 14.36 -20.24 2.31
N ILE A 191 13.25 -20.46 2.99
CA ILE A 191 13.22 -21.05 4.35
C ILE A 191 13.83 -22.46 4.36
N ASP A 192 13.49 -23.30 3.38
CA ASP A 192 14.05 -24.66 3.29
C ASP A 192 15.58 -24.64 3.10
N ARG A 193 16.11 -23.63 2.38
CA ARG A 193 17.55 -23.42 2.25
C ARG A 193 18.19 -22.98 3.57
N VAL A 194 17.60 -22.02 4.26
CA VAL A 194 18.12 -21.49 5.53
C VAL A 194 18.10 -22.56 6.63
N ARG A 195 17.10 -23.42 6.66
CA ARG A 195 16.96 -24.53 7.63
C ARG A 195 18.06 -25.58 7.59
N ARG A 196 18.89 -25.59 6.53
CA ARG A 196 20.04 -26.50 6.45
C ARG A 196 21.10 -26.17 7.49
N ASP A 197 21.25 -24.88 7.81
CA ASP A 197 22.29 -24.37 8.68
C ASP A 197 21.77 -23.68 9.95
N HIS A 198 20.47 -23.32 9.97
CA HIS A 198 19.86 -22.53 11.04
C HIS A 198 18.53 -23.13 11.52
N ARG A 199 18.30 -23.04 12.83
CA ARG A 199 16.97 -23.39 13.41
C ARG A 199 16.00 -22.23 13.22
N VAL A 200 15.13 -22.31 12.21
CA VAL A 200 14.18 -21.28 11.84
C VAL A 200 12.73 -21.79 11.90
N GLU A 201 11.88 -21.01 12.56
CA GLU A 201 10.45 -21.19 12.59
C GLU A 201 9.78 -20.17 11.65
N LEU A 202 8.86 -20.62 10.80
CA LEU A 202 8.10 -19.76 9.89
C LEU A 202 6.67 -19.61 10.39
N ASP A 203 6.29 -18.38 10.68
CA ASP A 203 4.92 -17.99 10.98
C ASP A 203 4.28 -17.24 9.81
N THR A 204 2.97 -17.41 9.67
CA THR A 204 2.16 -16.68 8.67
C THR A 204 0.94 -16.08 9.34
N TYR A 205 0.33 -15.04 8.74
CA TYR A 205 -0.88 -14.44 9.28
C TYR A 205 -2.07 -14.43 8.31
N HIS A 206 -1.88 -14.64 7.02
CA HIS A 206 -2.97 -14.68 6.04
C HIS A 206 -3.98 -15.79 6.37
N GLY A 207 -5.26 -15.45 6.32
CA GLY A 207 -6.34 -16.40 6.60
C GLY A 207 -6.54 -16.80 8.07
N LYS A 208 -5.74 -16.28 9.00
CA LYS A 208 -5.85 -16.59 10.44
C LYS A 208 -6.82 -15.70 11.23
N GLY A 209 -7.49 -14.75 10.56
CA GLY A 209 -8.46 -13.87 11.22
C GLY A 209 -7.84 -12.94 12.28
N ILE A 210 -6.55 -12.62 12.17
CA ILE A 210 -5.87 -11.70 13.11
C ILE A 210 -6.43 -10.30 12.88
N SER A 211 -7.02 -9.73 13.92
CA SER A 211 -7.54 -8.36 13.89
C SER A 211 -6.41 -7.32 13.81
N GLN A 212 -6.72 -6.14 13.31
CA GLN A 212 -5.70 -5.10 13.08
C GLN A 212 -4.99 -4.65 14.37
N ASP A 213 -5.72 -4.55 15.48
CA ASP A 213 -5.19 -4.21 16.79
C ASP A 213 -4.16 -5.22 17.32
N ARG A 214 -4.26 -6.49 16.87
CA ARG A 214 -3.32 -7.56 17.23
C ARG A 214 -2.14 -7.69 16.28
N MET A 215 -2.17 -7.04 15.12
CA MET A 215 -1.10 -7.15 14.13
C MET A 215 0.25 -6.62 14.63
N ALA A 216 0.27 -5.55 15.45
CA ALA A 216 1.52 -5.04 16.05
C ALA A 216 2.23 -6.12 16.89
N MET A 217 1.47 -6.86 17.71
CA MET A 217 2.02 -7.98 18.49
C MET A 217 2.52 -9.12 17.59
N THR A 218 1.82 -9.36 16.48
CA THR A 218 2.22 -10.37 15.49
C THR A 218 3.56 -10.02 14.85
N TYR A 219 3.75 -8.77 14.43
CA TYR A 219 5.03 -8.29 13.92
C TYR A 219 6.12 -8.32 15.00
N ALA A 220 5.84 -7.81 16.20
CA ALA A 220 6.81 -7.75 17.29
C ALA A 220 7.26 -9.13 17.80
N ALA A 221 6.43 -10.17 17.65
CA ALA A 221 6.78 -11.54 18.03
C ALA A 221 7.84 -12.17 17.12
N ALA A 222 8.04 -11.63 15.91
CA ALA A 222 9.02 -12.14 14.94
C ALA A 222 10.43 -11.56 15.17
N ASP A 223 11.46 -12.35 14.85
CA ASP A 223 12.86 -11.89 14.76
C ASP A 223 13.13 -11.19 13.43
N LEU A 224 12.35 -11.56 12.41
CA LEU A 224 12.47 -11.07 11.05
C LEU A 224 11.12 -11.12 10.33
N PHE A 225 10.73 -10.04 9.67
CA PHE A 225 9.65 -10.04 8.70
C PHE A 225 10.21 -10.20 7.30
N VAL A 226 9.61 -11.10 6.51
CA VAL A 226 10.02 -11.39 5.13
C VAL A 226 8.87 -11.17 4.18
N ASP A 227 9.11 -10.38 3.12
CA ASP A 227 8.16 -10.15 2.03
C ASP A 227 8.85 -10.42 0.68
N ALA A 228 8.22 -11.23 -0.17
CA ALA A 228 8.77 -11.60 -1.47
C ALA A 228 7.83 -11.25 -2.63
N GLN A 229 7.01 -10.21 -2.48
CA GLN A 229 6.11 -9.76 -3.54
C GLN A 229 6.88 -9.40 -4.81
N TRP A 230 6.26 -9.65 -5.97
CA TRP A 230 6.88 -9.34 -7.27
C TRP A 230 6.61 -7.91 -7.73
N HIS A 231 5.50 -7.35 -7.30
CA HIS A 231 5.10 -5.97 -7.53
C HIS A 231 4.14 -5.50 -6.44
N ALA A 232 4.14 -4.23 -6.17
CA ALA A 232 3.16 -3.54 -5.34
C ALA A 232 3.18 -2.04 -5.66
N GLY A 233 2.05 -1.38 -5.59
CA GLY A 233 1.98 0.08 -5.63
C GLY A 233 2.60 0.69 -4.37
N TRP A 234 2.18 0.15 -3.22
CA TRP A 234 2.69 0.47 -1.89
C TRP A 234 2.59 -0.78 -1.01
N ASN A 235 3.68 -1.17 -0.38
CA ASN A 235 3.74 -2.41 0.39
C ASN A 235 3.44 -2.16 1.89
N ASN A 236 2.15 -2.19 2.25
CA ASN A 236 1.71 -1.97 3.63
C ASN A 236 2.37 -2.93 4.64
N PRO A 237 2.42 -4.27 4.42
CA PRO A 237 3.04 -5.18 5.38
C PRO A 237 4.47 -4.83 5.74
N VAL A 238 5.27 -4.38 4.78
CA VAL A 238 6.67 -4.00 5.02
C VAL A 238 6.77 -2.75 5.89
N ILE A 239 6.01 -1.69 5.56
CA ILE A 239 6.07 -0.45 6.37
C ILE A 239 5.45 -0.65 7.76
N GLU A 240 4.44 -1.51 7.91
CA GLU A 240 3.84 -1.89 9.20
C GLU A 240 4.85 -2.64 10.09
N ALA A 241 5.56 -3.62 9.53
CA ALA A 241 6.64 -4.33 10.24
C ALA A 241 7.74 -3.37 10.70
N MET A 242 8.16 -2.44 9.82
CA MET A 242 9.13 -1.39 10.15
C MET A 242 8.63 -0.47 11.27
N ALA A 243 7.35 -0.10 11.26
CA ALA A 243 6.74 0.72 12.29
C ALA A 243 6.64 0.01 13.65
N CYS A 244 6.56 -1.32 13.65
CA CYS A 244 6.63 -2.14 14.86
C CYS A 244 8.09 -2.40 15.36
N GLY A 245 9.09 -1.89 14.64
CA GLY A 245 10.50 -2.13 14.96
C GLY A 245 10.98 -3.53 14.60
N THR A 246 10.24 -4.27 13.78
CA THR A 246 10.62 -5.59 13.29
C THR A 246 11.60 -5.45 12.13
N PRO A 247 12.77 -6.14 12.17
CA PRO A 247 13.72 -6.17 11.05
C PRO A 247 13.08 -6.74 9.79
N VAL A 248 13.50 -6.25 8.62
CA VAL A 248 12.86 -6.60 7.34
C VAL A 248 13.88 -7.08 6.30
N VAL A 249 13.55 -8.18 5.63
CA VAL A 249 14.09 -8.56 4.33
C VAL A 249 12.95 -8.56 3.34
N CYS A 250 13.08 -7.81 2.23
CA CYS A 250 12.03 -7.77 1.23
C CYS A 250 12.58 -7.65 -0.19
N THR A 251 11.72 -7.89 -1.17
CA THR A 251 12.09 -7.71 -2.58
C THR A 251 12.22 -6.24 -2.94
N ASP A 252 13.23 -5.90 -3.76
CA ASP A 252 13.41 -4.56 -4.33
C ASP A 252 12.39 -4.31 -5.44
N ILE A 253 11.21 -3.90 -5.03
CA ILE A 253 10.10 -3.53 -5.92
C ILE A 253 9.68 -2.08 -5.70
N GLY A 254 9.01 -1.48 -6.69
CA GLY A 254 8.59 -0.08 -6.61
C GLY A 254 7.89 0.29 -5.30
N GLY A 255 7.00 -0.58 -4.83
CA GLY A 255 6.15 -0.32 -3.65
C GLY A 255 6.87 -0.22 -2.31
N VAL A 256 8.17 -0.48 -2.24
CA VAL A 256 8.97 -0.35 -1.01
C VAL A 256 9.98 0.80 -1.07
N ARG A 257 10.29 1.33 -2.27
CA ARG A 257 11.40 2.27 -2.50
C ARG A 257 11.25 3.64 -1.84
N ASP A 258 10.06 3.98 -1.35
CA ASP A 258 9.83 5.21 -0.59
C ASP A 258 10.31 5.12 0.86
N PHE A 259 10.49 3.88 1.43
CA PHE A 259 10.80 3.67 2.84
C PHE A 259 11.82 2.55 3.12
N ALA A 260 12.01 1.60 2.21
CA ALA A 260 13.01 0.54 2.36
C ALA A 260 14.24 0.84 1.50
N PHE A 261 15.41 0.89 2.13
CA PHE A 261 16.68 1.22 1.50
C PHE A 261 17.72 0.16 1.86
N GLN A 262 18.38 -0.39 0.83
CA GLN A 262 19.38 -1.43 0.96
C GLN A 262 20.44 -1.08 2.01
N GLU A 263 20.67 -1.99 2.98
CA GLU A 263 21.62 -1.89 4.08
C GLU A 263 21.48 -0.66 5.00
N ARG A 264 20.41 0.11 4.82
CA ARG A 264 20.09 1.27 5.65
C ARG A 264 18.89 1.03 6.54
N THR A 265 17.78 0.51 5.96
CA THR A 265 16.53 0.24 6.69
C THR A 265 16.03 -1.19 6.48
N ALA A 266 16.53 -1.91 5.49
CA ALA A 266 16.19 -3.31 5.19
C ALA A 266 17.33 -3.97 4.41
N LEU A 267 17.28 -5.30 4.23
CA LEU A 267 17.97 -5.97 3.14
C LEU A 267 16.99 -6.17 1.98
N LEU A 268 17.39 -5.72 0.81
CA LEU A 268 16.60 -5.82 -0.41
C LEU A 268 17.17 -6.89 -1.34
N VAL A 269 16.30 -7.71 -1.93
CA VAL A 269 16.68 -8.80 -2.84
C VAL A 269 15.89 -8.70 -4.15
N PRO A 270 16.38 -9.26 -5.26
CA PRO A 270 15.60 -9.35 -6.48
C PRO A 270 14.29 -10.15 -6.25
N PRO A 271 13.18 -9.79 -6.91
CA PRO A 271 11.99 -10.62 -6.87
C PRO A 271 12.22 -11.98 -7.56
N ARG A 272 11.52 -13.01 -7.09
CA ARG A 272 11.60 -14.38 -7.63
C ARG A 272 12.98 -15.04 -7.50
N ASP A 273 13.79 -14.59 -6.57
CA ASP A 273 15.12 -15.16 -6.27
C ASP A 273 15.16 -15.73 -4.84
N PRO A 274 14.79 -17.02 -4.66
CA PRO A 274 14.80 -17.64 -3.33
C PRO A 274 16.21 -17.81 -2.77
N GLU A 275 17.23 -17.88 -3.61
CA GLU A 275 18.61 -17.99 -3.17
C GLU A 275 19.13 -16.67 -2.59
N ALA A 276 18.89 -15.54 -3.27
CA ALA A 276 19.22 -14.23 -2.72
C ALA A 276 18.44 -13.95 -1.43
N LEU A 277 17.16 -14.36 -1.38
CA LEU A 277 16.34 -14.23 -0.19
C LEU A 277 16.90 -15.05 0.98
N ALA A 278 17.29 -16.30 0.74
CA ALA A 278 17.91 -17.16 1.76
C ALA A 278 19.22 -16.58 2.29
N ARG A 279 20.11 -16.09 1.40
CA ARG A 279 21.36 -15.42 1.81
C ARG A 279 21.11 -14.19 2.68
N ALA A 280 20.13 -13.37 2.32
CA ALA A 280 19.77 -12.18 3.09
C ALA A 280 19.19 -12.56 4.46
N MET A 281 18.37 -13.60 4.53
CA MET A 281 17.83 -14.13 5.79
C MET A 281 18.94 -14.68 6.68
N ALA A 282 19.84 -15.53 6.15
CA ALA A 282 20.98 -16.06 6.88
C ALA A 282 21.84 -14.93 7.45
N ARG A 283 22.14 -13.90 6.66
CA ARG A 283 22.88 -12.72 7.12
C ARG A 283 22.17 -12.00 8.28
N MET A 284 20.83 -11.89 8.24
CA MET A 284 20.05 -11.31 9.33
C MET A 284 20.01 -12.18 10.58
N ILE A 285 20.15 -13.50 10.44
CA ILE A 285 20.24 -14.44 11.56
C ILE A 285 21.61 -14.31 12.24
N ASP A 286 22.69 -14.34 11.46
CA ASP A 286 24.07 -14.40 11.95
C ASP A 286 24.56 -13.06 12.51
N ASP A 287 24.13 -11.94 11.94
CA ASP A 287 24.58 -10.60 12.32
C ASP A 287 23.48 -9.85 13.11
N THR A 288 23.48 -10.03 14.43
CA THR A 288 22.56 -9.35 15.34
C THR A 288 22.72 -7.83 15.30
N ALA A 289 23.97 -7.34 15.22
CA ALA A 289 24.23 -5.90 15.18
C ALA A 289 23.66 -5.24 13.90
N LEU A 290 23.83 -5.89 12.74
CA LEU A 290 23.20 -5.47 11.49
C LEU A 290 21.68 -5.43 11.64
N ARG A 291 21.10 -6.52 12.15
CA ARG A 291 19.64 -6.66 12.31
C ARG A 291 19.05 -5.56 13.17
N GLU A 292 19.65 -5.29 14.33
CA GLU A 292 19.20 -4.24 15.26
C GLU A 292 19.37 -2.84 14.67
N ARG A 293 20.50 -2.58 14.01
CA ARG A 293 20.76 -1.30 13.35
C ARG A 293 19.75 -1.01 12.25
N LEU A 294 19.44 -2.00 11.39
CA LEU A 294 18.47 -1.83 10.31
C LEU A 294 17.06 -1.60 10.85
N ALA A 295 16.65 -2.35 11.88
CA ALA A 295 15.35 -2.19 12.52
C ALA A 295 15.18 -0.79 13.15
N ALA A 296 16.18 -0.32 13.89
CA ALA A 296 16.17 1.01 14.49
C ALA A 296 16.09 2.13 13.43
N ALA A 297 16.87 2.01 12.36
CA ALA A 297 16.86 2.97 11.26
C ALA A 297 15.53 2.94 10.48
N ALA A 298 14.94 1.76 10.29
CA ALA A 298 13.62 1.59 9.66
C ALA A 298 12.54 2.27 10.50
N LEU A 299 12.47 1.98 11.79
CA LEU A 299 11.50 2.58 12.71
C LEU A 299 11.58 4.12 12.70
N ALA A 300 12.78 4.68 12.76
CA ALA A 300 12.99 6.12 12.66
C ALA A 300 12.57 6.68 11.28
N GLY A 301 12.90 5.96 10.21
CA GLY A 301 12.61 6.37 8.84
C GLY A 301 11.12 6.40 8.49
N VAL A 302 10.35 5.45 9.02
CA VAL A 302 8.90 5.38 8.72
C VAL A 302 8.08 6.37 9.52
N ALA A 303 8.62 7.02 10.54
CA ALA A 303 7.94 8.02 11.34
C ALA A 303 7.41 9.21 10.50
N ARG A 304 8.02 9.48 9.36
CA ARG A 304 7.59 10.53 8.42
C ARG A 304 6.31 10.20 7.65
N PHE A 305 5.91 8.92 7.59
CA PHE A 305 4.72 8.48 6.87
C PHE A 305 3.52 8.47 7.82
N ASP A 306 3.08 9.65 8.16
CA ASP A 306 1.97 9.91 9.07
C ASP A 306 0.68 10.12 8.30
N TRP A 307 -0.39 9.41 8.70
CA TRP A 307 -1.67 9.50 8.01
C TRP A 307 -2.37 10.84 8.20
N ASP A 308 -2.21 11.51 9.35
CA ASP A 308 -2.85 12.79 9.59
C ASP A 308 -2.25 13.87 8.69
N ARG A 309 -0.91 13.89 8.59
CA ARG A 309 -0.22 14.77 7.65
C ARG A 309 -0.59 14.45 6.20
N ALA A 310 -0.60 13.17 5.81
CA ALA A 310 -0.98 12.76 4.46
C ALA A 310 -2.41 13.17 4.11
N ALA A 311 -3.34 13.05 5.08
CA ALA A 311 -4.73 13.46 4.90
C ALA A 311 -4.88 14.97 4.75
N ASP A 312 -4.12 15.78 5.50
CA ASP A 312 -4.14 17.23 5.36
C ASP A 312 -3.56 17.68 4.02
N GLU A 313 -2.40 17.15 3.63
CA GLU A 313 -1.75 17.45 2.35
C GLU A 313 -2.66 17.10 1.16
N PHE A 314 -3.34 15.95 1.21
CA PHE A 314 -4.24 15.55 0.14
C PHE A 314 -5.50 16.42 0.13
N LEU A 315 -6.06 16.71 1.28
CA LEU A 315 -7.24 17.56 1.41
C LEU A 315 -6.98 18.97 0.84
N ASP A 316 -5.82 19.57 1.12
CA ASP A 316 -5.40 20.87 0.56
C ASP A 316 -5.35 20.84 -0.98
N ARG A 317 -4.89 19.74 -1.56
CA ARG A 317 -4.89 19.55 -3.02
C ARG A 317 -6.31 19.46 -3.57
N LEU A 318 -7.17 18.67 -2.90
CA LEU A 318 -8.57 18.53 -3.33
C LEU A 318 -9.30 19.87 -3.32
N TYR A 319 -9.09 20.70 -2.28
CA TYR A 319 -9.65 22.05 -2.22
C TYR A 319 -9.18 22.94 -3.38
N ARG A 320 -7.86 22.91 -3.68
CA ARG A 320 -7.29 23.66 -4.80
C ARG A 320 -7.89 23.23 -6.15
N HIS A 321 -8.00 21.93 -6.39
CA HIS A 321 -8.55 21.40 -7.64
C HIS A 321 -10.06 21.65 -7.77
N ALA A 322 -10.80 21.67 -6.66
CA ALA A 322 -12.21 22.02 -6.66
C ALA A 322 -12.46 23.54 -6.81
N GLY A 323 -11.42 24.37 -6.68
CA GLY A 323 -11.57 25.83 -6.69
C GLY A 323 -12.30 26.37 -5.46
N LEU A 324 -12.26 25.64 -4.34
CA LEU A 324 -12.96 25.98 -3.11
C LEU A 324 -11.98 26.52 -2.05
N PRO A 325 -12.39 27.51 -1.23
CA PRO A 325 -11.57 27.94 -0.10
C PRO A 325 -11.59 26.89 1.01
N ARG A 326 -10.44 26.52 1.54
CA ARG A 326 -10.34 25.75 2.79
C ARG A 326 -10.35 26.72 3.96
N ALA A 327 -11.27 26.54 4.91
CA ALA A 327 -11.27 27.32 6.12
C ALA A 327 -9.94 27.07 6.89
N GLU A 328 -9.24 28.14 7.27
CA GLU A 328 -8.05 28.02 8.12
C GLU A 328 -8.46 27.40 9.47
N ARG A 329 -7.92 26.23 9.78
CA ARG A 329 -8.02 25.69 11.13
C ARG A 329 -7.09 26.48 12.04
N ALA A 330 -7.63 26.96 13.15
CA ALA A 330 -6.78 27.37 14.25
C ALA A 330 -5.86 26.18 14.59
N ARG A 331 -4.55 26.35 14.40
CA ARG A 331 -3.55 25.37 14.83
C ARG A 331 -3.62 25.32 16.36
N SER A 332 -4.27 24.29 16.89
CA SER A 332 -4.29 23.98 18.33
C SER A 332 -3.00 23.25 18.71
#